data_7dc7f2e97fc36a4eb7791d6348537c3c
#
_entry.id   7dc7f2e97fc36a4eb7791d6348537c3c
#
_cell.length_a   1.000
_cell.length_b   1.000
_cell.length_c   1.000
_cell.angle_alpha   90.00
_cell.angle_beta   90.00
_cell.angle_gamma   90.00
#
_symmetry.space_group_name_H-M   'P 1'
#
loop_
_entity.id
_entity.type
_entity.pdbx_description
1 polymer ?
#
loop_
_entity_poly.entity_id
_entity_poly.type
_entity_poly.pdbx_seq_one_letter_code
_entity_poly.pdbx_strand_id
1 'polypeptide(L)'
;ILNLSVRELADEVHVSTATVMRFCKKMGYSGFSELKYKIKEFYEQQDQEDNYEINDIEGFVEHIKSNDYLDRLKKAADLIKGADSFQILGLGVCRDIAKYTARRFCRAGFYCYGIDDVNYPILEVPEGTHSVILIIYNDFYQKVIFDQINRYKSKNYTIIMISLAHIGKFSQLCDLTIYASNGIMKVGQVESGVPMLYTLEKLT
;
A
#
# COMPACT_ATOMS: atom_id res chain seq x y z
N ILE A 1 -19.16 -25.16 -4.52
CA ILE A 1 -18.95 -24.80 -5.96
C ILE A 1 -17.96 -25.74 -6.61
N LEU A 2 -16.83 -26.10 -5.99
CA LEU A 2 -15.77 -26.91 -6.61
C LEU A 2 -16.25 -28.31 -7.02
N ASN A 3 -17.21 -28.90 -6.33
CA ASN A 3 -17.73 -30.24 -6.60
C ASN A 3 -19.05 -30.23 -7.38
N LEU A 4 -19.62 -29.05 -7.67
CA LEU A 4 -20.91 -28.93 -8.37
C LEU A 4 -20.71 -28.86 -9.89
N SER A 5 -21.63 -29.44 -10.65
CA SER A 5 -21.80 -29.14 -12.07
C SER A 5 -22.50 -27.78 -12.25
N VAL A 6 -22.49 -27.25 -13.47
CA VAL A 6 -23.21 -25.99 -13.77
C VAL A 6 -24.72 -26.10 -13.52
N ARG A 7 -25.29 -27.30 -13.68
CA ARG A 7 -26.73 -27.57 -13.41
C ARG A 7 -27.01 -27.56 -11.92
N GLU A 8 -26.23 -28.30 -11.15
CA GLU A 8 -26.36 -28.37 -9.70
C GLU A 8 -26.17 -26.99 -9.06
N LEU A 9 -25.20 -26.20 -9.54
CA LEU A 9 -25.07 -24.82 -9.06
C LEU A 9 -26.28 -23.96 -9.43
N ALA A 10 -26.78 -24.08 -10.66
CA ALA A 10 -27.94 -23.32 -11.10
C ALA A 10 -29.20 -23.67 -10.27
N ASP A 11 -29.39 -24.96 -9.96
CA ASP A 11 -30.49 -25.44 -9.11
C ASP A 11 -30.34 -24.94 -7.67
N GLU A 12 -29.13 -25.02 -7.09
CA GLU A 12 -28.81 -24.55 -5.72
C GLU A 12 -29.10 -23.06 -5.53
N VAL A 13 -28.75 -22.23 -6.52
CA VAL A 13 -28.96 -20.77 -6.46
C VAL A 13 -30.23 -20.31 -7.18
N HIS A 14 -31.11 -21.23 -7.54
CA HIS A 14 -32.44 -20.99 -8.14
C HIS A 14 -32.40 -20.10 -9.42
N VAL A 15 -31.44 -20.35 -10.30
CA VAL A 15 -31.30 -19.66 -11.58
C VAL A 15 -31.16 -20.65 -12.74
N SER A 16 -31.24 -20.16 -13.99
CA SER A 16 -30.94 -21.00 -15.14
C SER A 16 -29.45 -21.22 -15.35
N THR A 17 -29.05 -22.35 -15.95
CA THR A 17 -27.67 -22.61 -16.37
C THR A 17 -27.15 -21.51 -17.30
N ALA A 18 -28.03 -20.94 -18.15
CA ALA A 18 -27.69 -19.82 -19.02
C ALA A 18 -27.32 -18.56 -18.20
N THR A 19 -27.94 -18.34 -17.04
CA THR A 19 -27.62 -17.24 -16.14
C THR A 19 -26.24 -17.43 -15.52
N VAL A 20 -25.92 -18.66 -15.07
CA VAL A 20 -24.59 -19.00 -14.54
C VAL A 20 -23.52 -18.78 -15.61
N MET A 21 -23.77 -19.22 -16.85
CA MET A 21 -22.81 -19.04 -17.96
C MET A 21 -22.62 -17.56 -18.32
N ARG A 22 -23.67 -16.74 -18.28
CA ARG A 22 -23.55 -15.29 -18.48
C ARG A 22 -22.77 -14.61 -17.37
N PHE A 23 -22.96 -15.03 -16.13
CA PHE A 23 -22.18 -14.58 -15.00
C PHE A 23 -20.68 -14.86 -15.20
N CYS A 24 -20.32 -16.11 -15.56
CA CYS A 24 -18.92 -16.48 -15.83
C CYS A 24 -18.29 -15.57 -16.90
N LYS A 25 -19.01 -15.35 -18.02
CA LYS A 25 -18.55 -14.46 -19.10
C LYS A 25 -18.40 -13.00 -18.66
N LYS A 26 -19.33 -12.50 -17.82
CA LYS A 26 -19.26 -11.14 -17.26
C LYS A 26 -18.07 -10.97 -16.32
N MET A 27 -17.67 -12.03 -15.63
CA MET A 27 -16.47 -12.07 -14.79
C MET A 27 -15.17 -12.28 -15.57
N GLY A 28 -15.24 -12.37 -16.91
CA GLY A 28 -14.07 -12.52 -17.79
C GLY A 28 -13.65 -13.96 -18.06
N TYR A 29 -14.44 -14.95 -17.62
CA TYR A 29 -14.15 -16.37 -17.85
C TYR A 29 -14.90 -16.90 -19.09
N SER A 30 -14.31 -17.82 -19.83
CA SER A 30 -14.93 -18.45 -21.01
C SER A 30 -16.15 -19.30 -20.65
N GLY A 31 -16.20 -19.83 -19.41
CA GLY A 31 -17.28 -20.64 -18.90
C GLY A 31 -17.11 -21.09 -17.46
N PHE A 32 -18.05 -21.95 -17.01
CA PHE A 32 -18.09 -22.43 -15.62
C PHE A 32 -16.87 -23.31 -15.24
N SER A 33 -16.35 -24.07 -16.19
CA SER A 33 -15.16 -24.91 -15.98
C SER A 33 -13.90 -24.08 -15.69
N GLU A 34 -13.72 -22.99 -16.42
CA GLU A 34 -12.62 -22.06 -16.18
C GLU A 34 -12.77 -21.33 -14.83
N LEU A 35 -13.97 -20.86 -14.52
CA LEU A 35 -14.25 -20.27 -13.20
C LEU A 35 -13.94 -21.26 -12.09
N LYS A 36 -14.39 -22.54 -12.20
CA LYS A 36 -14.06 -23.60 -11.22
C LYS A 36 -12.55 -23.82 -11.08
N TYR A 37 -11.84 -23.87 -12.22
CA TYR A 37 -10.40 -24.04 -12.22
C TYR A 37 -9.71 -22.89 -11.46
N LYS A 38 -10.11 -21.66 -11.75
CA LYS A 38 -9.54 -20.48 -11.07
C LYS A 38 -9.89 -20.41 -9.58
N ILE A 39 -11.09 -20.79 -9.20
CA ILE A 39 -11.46 -20.94 -7.79
C ILE A 39 -10.63 -22.03 -7.12
N LYS A 40 -10.44 -23.19 -7.79
CA LYS A 40 -9.60 -24.27 -7.28
C LYS A 40 -8.14 -23.85 -7.12
N GLU A 41 -7.57 -23.21 -8.15
CA GLU A 41 -6.21 -22.65 -8.12
C GLU A 41 -6.04 -21.66 -6.94
N PHE A 42 -7.05 -20.82 -6.70
CA PHE A 42 -7.06 -19.88 -5.55
C PHE A 42 -7.05 -20.64 -4.20
N TYR A 43 -7.83 -21.71 -4.04
CA TYR A 43 -7.84 -22.50 -2.79
C TYR A 43 -6.58 -23.36 -2.64
N GLU A 44 -6.04 -23.94 -3.71
CA GLU A 44 -4.78 -24.71 -3.66
C GLU A 44 -3.57 -23.83 -3.34
N GLN A 45 -3.60 -22.56 -3.73
CA GLN A 45 -2.62 -21.58 -3.30
C GLN A 45 -2.74 -21.27 -1.78
N GLN A 46 -3.93 -21.35 -1.21
CA GLN A 46 -4.16 -21.14 0.24
C GLN A 46 -3.59 -22.27 1.12
N ASP A 47 -3.68 -23.53 0.70
CA ASP A 47 -3.14 -24.67 1.47
C ASP A 47 -1.59 -24.70 1.52
N GLN A 48 -0.93 -23.89 0.67
CA GLN A 48 0.51 -23.64 0.74
C GLN A 48 0.87 -22.46 1.68
N GLU A 49 -0.12 -21.70 2.15
CA GLU A 49 0.09 -20.41 2.85
C GLU A 49 0.66 -20.56 4.27
N ASP A 50 0.46 -21.67 4.98
CA ASP A 50 1.04 -21.84 6.33
C ASP A 50 2.58 -21.82 6.35
N ASN A 51 3.22 -22.15 5.22
CA ASN A 51 4.68 -22.03 5.05
C ASN A 51 5.10 -20.64 4.55
N TYR A 52 4.21 -19.88 3.91
CA TYR A 52 4.55 -18.53 3.40
C TYR A 52 4.68 -17.50 4.52
N GLU A 53 3.87 -17.58 5.59
CA GLU A 53 3.93 -16.61 6.69
C GLU A 53 5.30 -16.54 7.36
N ILE A 54 5.95 -17.70 7.56
CA ILE A 54 7.30 -17.75 8.15
C ILE A 54 8.33 -17.17 7.18
N ASN A 55 8.27 -17.55 5.92
CA ASN A 55 9.17 -17.03 4.88
C ASN A 55 8.99 -15.52 4.67
N ASP A 56 7.77 -15.02 4.77
CA ASP A 56 7.44 -13.60 4.67
C ASP A 56 8.05 -12.79 5.82
N ILE A 57 8.05 -13.33 7.04
CA ILE A 57 8.67 -12.71 8.20
C ILE A 57 10.19 -12.71 8.06
N GLU A 58 10.79 -13.82 7.64
CA GLU A 58 12.24 -13.91 7.42
C GLU A 58 12.68 -12.94 6.33
N GLY A 59 11.99 -12.91 5.19
CA GLY A 59 12.24 -11.97 4.11
C GLY A 59 12.10 -10.50 4.54
N PHE A 60 11.12 -10.19 5.39
CA PHE A 60 10.99 -8.86 5.99
C PHE A 60 12.18 -8.54 6.90
N VAL A 61 12.58 -9.47 7.77
CA VAL A 61 13.74 -9.27 8.68
C VAL A 61 15.03 -9.08 7.89
N GLU A 62 15.23 -9.79 6.80
CA GLU A 62 16.39 -9.59 5.91
C GLU A 62 16.34 -8.21 5.23
N HIS A 63 15.15 -7.82 4.74
CA HIS A 63 14.96 -6.53 4.09
C HIS A 63 15.34 -5.36 5.02
N ILE A 64 14.83 -5.34 6.25
CA ILE A 64 15.10 -4.24 7.21
C ILE A 64 16.55 -4.17 7.69
N LYS A 65 17.34 -5.22 7.46
CA LYS A 65 18.79 -5.25 7.73
C LYS A 65 19.61 -4.81 6.52
N SER A 66 19.00 -4.69 5.34
CA SER A 66 19.72 -4.33 4.12
C SER A 66 20.28 -2.90 4.19
N ASN A 67 21.44 -2.69 3.60
CA ASN A 67 22.07 -1.37 3.55
C ASN A 67 21.20 -0.36 2.78
N ASP A 68 20.57 -0.78 1.68
CA ASP A 68 19.69 0.11 0.90
C ASP A 68 18.51 0.63 1.73
N TYR A 69 17.84 -0.25 2.49
CA TYR A 69 16.75 0.15 3.37
C TYR A 69 17.23 1.13 4.46
N LEU A 70 18.33 0.82 5.13
CA LEU A 70 18.88 1.66 6.19
C LEU A 70 19.35 3.03 5.69
N ASP A 71 20.00 3.07 4.52
CA ASP A 71 20.45 4.31 3.88
C ASP A 71 19.26 5.19 3.45
N ARG A 72 18.17 4.58 2.93
CA ARG A 72 16.95 5.32 2.60
C ARG A 72 16.25 5.87 3.84
N LEU A 73 16.17 5.12 4.92
CA LEU A 73 15.66 5.61 6.20
C LEU A 73 16.47 6.79 6.72
N LYS A 74 17.80 6.70 6.67
CA LYS A 74 18.67 7.79 7.08
C LYS A 74 18.46 9.05 6.24
N LYS A 75 18.40 8.91 4.93
CA LYS A 75 18.11 10.03 4.02
C LYS A 75 16.75 10.66 4.32
N ALA A 76 15.70 9.85 4.57
CA ALA A 76 14.39 10.36 4.95
C ALA A 76 14.45 11.15 6.27
N ALA A 77 15.14 10.62 7.29
CA ALA A 77 15.30 11.30 8.55
C ALA A 77 16.04 12.63 8.41
N ASP A 78 17.09 12.67 7.58
CA ASP A 78 17.84 13.91 7.31
C ASP A 78 16.98 14.95 6.60
N LEU A 79 16.18 14.56 5.60
CA LEU A 79 15.23 15.45 4.91
C LEU A 79 14.17 16.01 5.86
N ILE A 80 13.59 15.17 6.73
CA ILE A 80 12.57 15.58 7.71
C ILE A 80 13.18 16.51 8.76
N LYS A 81 14.38 16.23 9.26
CA LYS A 81 15.07 17.09 10.23
C LYS A 81 15.40 18.47 9.68
N GLY A 82 15.71 18.56 8.40
CA GLY A 82 16.02 19.82 7.72
C GLY A 82 14.78 20.58 7.23
N ALA A 83 13.55 20.08 7.47
CA ALA A 83 12.34 20.70 6.97
C ALA A 83 11.80 21.78 7.91
N ASP A 84 11.41 22.91 7.35
CA ASP A 84 10.68 23.98 8.06
C ASP A 84 9.20 23.60 8.26
N SER A 85 8.67 22.76 7.37
CA SER A 85 7.32 22.20 7.51
C SER A 85 7.28 20.72 7.10
N PHE A 86 6.55 19.93 7.88
CA PHE A 86 6.43 18.50 7.66
C PHE A 86 4.98 18.03 7.78
N GLN A 87 4.51 17.30 6.78
CA GLN A 87 3.15 16.80 6.68
C GLN A 87 3.17 15.32 6.31
N ILE A 88 2.11 14.58 6.67
CA ILE A 88 1.97 13.16 6.35
C ILE A 88 0.62 12.95 5.67
N LEU A 89 0.63 12.40 4.45
CA LEU A 89 -0.58 12.07 3.70
C LEU A 89 -0.83 10.56 3.74
N GLY A 90 -2.02 10.16 4.15
CA GLY A 90 -2.50 8.79 4.06
C GLY A 90 -3.97 8.74 3.68
N LEU A 91 -4.31 7.97 2.65
CA LEU A 91 -5.67 7.80 2.16
C LEU A 91 -6.19 6.38 2.44
N GLY A 92 -7.51 6.25 2.54
CA GLY A 92 -8.15 4.96 2.83
C GLY A 92 -7.64 4.34 4.13
N VAL A 93 -7.14 3.12 4.07
CA VAL A 93 -6.59 2.42 5.25
C VAL A 93 -5.31 3.07 5.80
N CYS A 94 -4.57 3.81 4.97
CA CYS A 94 -3.37 4.55 5.41
C CYS A 94 -3.69 5.82 6.20
N ARG A 95 -4.95 6.27 6.25
CA ARG A 95 -5.39 7.47 6.97
C ARG A 95 -5.06 7.43 8.46
N ASP A 96 -5.42 6.33 9.11
CA ASP A 96 -5.21 6.19 10.54
C ASP A 96 -3.73 5.99 10.88
N ILE A 97 -3.00 5.33 9.98
CA ILE A 97 -1.54 5.19 10.06
C ILE A 97 -0.87 6.57 9.96
N ALA A 98 -1.31 7.44 9.03
CA ALA A 98 -0.78 8.80 8.90
C ALA A 98 -1.00 9.64 10.18
N LYS A 99 -2.21 9.58 10.76
CA LYS A 99 -2.52 10.26 12.02
C LYS A 99 -1.73 9.71 13.20
N TYR A 100 -1.58 8.40 13.27
CA TYR A 100 -0.73 7.75 14.28
C TYR A 100 0.72 8.21 14.17
N THR A 101 1.28 8.18 12.97
CA THR A 101 2.65 8.58 12.69
C THR A 101 2.88 10.06 13.00
N ALA A 102 1.95 10.94 12.62
CA ALA A 102 2.02 12.36 12.94
C ALA A 102 2.11 12.60 14.46
N ARG A 103 1.30 11.89 15.25
CA ARG A 103 1.35 11.98 16.73
C ARG A 103 2.70 11.52 17.27
N ARG A 104 3.32 10.50 16.69
CA ARG A 104 4.66 10.06 17.09
C ARG A 104 5.70 11.13 16.81
N PHE A 105 5.71 11.72 15.61
CA PHE A 105 6.60 12.85 15.28
C PHE A 105 6.38 14.06 16.18
N CYS A 106 5.14 14.40 16.52
CA CYS A 106 4.86 15.46 17.48
C CYS A 106 5.49 15.16 18.86
N ARG A 107 5.42 13.91 19.32
CA ARG A 107 6.08 13.50 20.59
C ARG A 107 7.61 13.55 20.51
N ALA A 108 8.20 13.37 19.33
CA ALA A 108 9.62 13.54 19.06
C ALA A 108 10.03 15.03 18.87
N GLY A 109 9.09 15.97 18.99
CA GLY A 109 9.35 17.41 18.92
C GLY A 109 9.15 18.04 17.54
N PHE A 110 8.64 17.31 16.56
CA PHE A 110 8.33 17.84 15.24
C PHE A 110 6.91 18.43 15.20
N TYR A 111 6.76 19.60 14.60
CA TYR A 111 5.43 20.11 14.25
C TYR A 111 4.92 19.43 12.99
N CYS A 112 4.00 18.48 13.16
CA CYS A 112 3.54 17.60 12.09
C CYS A 112 2.06 17.26 12.25
N TYR A 113 1.35 17.06 11.13
CA TYR A 113 -0.03 16.59 11.13
C TYR A 113 -0.29 15.60 10.00
N GLY A 114 -1.26 14.72 10.23
CA GLY A 114 -1.71 13.73 9.24
C GLY A 114 -2.86 14.28 8.41
N ILE A 115 -2.75 14.17 7.09
CA ILE A 115 -3.75 14.57 6.10
C ILE A 115 -4.44 13.31 5.60
N ASP A 116 -5.77 13.32 5.58
CA ASP A 116 -6.62 12.24 5.08
C ASP A 116 -7.65 12.70 4.04
N ASP A 117 -7.58 13.97 3.68
CA ASP A 117 -8.46 14.59 2.68
C ASP A 117 -7.66 14.97 1.42
N VAL A 118 -8.09 14.46 0.27
CA VAL A 118 -7.49 14.75 -1.05
C VAL A 118 -7.65 16.22 -1.46
N ASN A 119 -8.64 16.91 -0.88
CA ASN A 119 -8.90 18.32 -1.15
C ASN A 119 -8.22 19.26 -0.14
N TYR A 120 -7.42 18.69 0.77
CA TYR A 120 -6.68 19.52 1.72
C TYR A 120 -5.87 20.60 0.99
N PRO A 121 -5.93 21.88 1.44
CA PRO A 121 -5.20 22.96 0.80
C PRO A 121 -3.69 22.72 0.83
N ILE A 122 -3.05 22.77 -0.34
CA ILE A 122 -1.60 22.68 -0.47
C ILE A 122 -1.10 24.10 -0.75
N LEU A 123 -0.40 24.66 0.22
CA LEU A 123 0.21 26.00 0.10
C LEU A 123 1.50 25.91 -0.71
N GLU A 124 1.87 27.01 -1.37
CA GLU A 124 3.20 27.13 -1.95
C GLU A 124 4.27 27.15 -0.87
N VAL A 125 5.38 26.45 -1.12
CA VAL A 125 6.55 26.51 -0.24
C VAL A 125 7.21 27.89 -0.46
N PRO A 126 7.33 28.73 0.58
CA PRO A 126 7.97 30.03 0.47
C PRO A 126 9.44 29.89 0.03
N GLU A 127 9.92 30.87 -0.71
CA GLU A 127 11.33 30.88 -1.16
C GLU A 127 12.28 30.87 0.06
N GLY A 128 13.30 30.04 -0.01
CA GLY A 128 14.28 29.87 1.06
C GLY A 128 13.83 28.95 2.21
N THR A 129 12.64 28.36 2.11
CA THR A 129 12.14 27.35 3.09
C THR A 129 12.08 25.96 2.45
N HIS A 130 12.09 24.91 3.30
CA HIS A 130 12.03 23.52 2.88
C HIS A 130 10.81 22.82 3.50
N SER A 131 9.90 22.35 2.67
CA SER A 131 8.71 21.63 3.09
C SER A 131 8.74 20.18 2.62
N VAL A 132 8.43 19.26 3.52
CA VAL A 132 8.42 17.81 3.24
C VAL A 132 7.01 17.27 3.39
N ILE A 133 6.60 16.47 2.42
CA ILE A 133 5.41 15.61 2.50
C ILE A 133 5.82 14.14 2.51
N LEU A 134 5.41 13.41 3.54
CA LEU A 134 5.53 11.95 3.61
C LEU A 134 4.21 11.33 3.16
N ILE A 135 4.23 10.57 2.07
CA ILE A 135 3.07 9.87 1.53
C ILE A 135 3.14 8.40 1.95
N ILE A 136 2.11 7.93 2.64
CA ILE A 136 1.96 6.51 3.00
C ILE A 136 1.05 5.86 1.96
N TYR A 137 1.57 4.83 1.28
CA TYR A 137 0.90 4.21 0.15
C TYR A 137 0.85 2.68 0.26
N ASN A 138 -0.33 2.11 -0.05
CA ASN A 138 -0.59 0.66 0.03
C ASN A 138 -1.31 0.11 -1.22
N ASP A 139 -0.94 0.55 -2.40
CA ASP A 139 -1.44 0.11 -3.72
C ASP A 139 -2.92 0.43 -4.05
N PHE A 140 -3.68 0.99 -3.10
CA PHE A 140 -5.00 1.53 -3.40
C PHE A 140 -4.93 3.01 -3.79
N TYR A 141 -5.91 3.49 -4.57
CA TYR A 141 -6.02 4.90 -4.97
C TYR A 141 -4.89 5.42 -5.88
N GLN A 142 -4.29 4.58 -6.72
CA GLN A 142 -3.14 4.93 -7.57
C GLN A 142 -3.29 6.27 -8.30
N LYS A 143 -4.43 6.47 -8.99
CA LYS A 143 -4.68 7.72 -9.73
C LYS A 143 -4.71 8.94 -8.80
N VAL A 144 -5.38 8.81 -7.66
CA VAL A 144 -5.51 9.90 -6.68
C VAL A 144 -4.15 10.26 -6.08
N ILE A 145 -3.34 9.25 -5.72
CA ILE A 145 -1.98 9.46 -5.20
C ILE A 145 -1.08 10.10 -6.26
N PHE A 146 -1.18 9.67 -7.52
CA PHE A 146 -0.46 10.31 -8.63
C PHE A 146 -0.81 11.80 -8.76
N ASP A 147 -2.09 12.14 -8.69
CA ASP A 147 -2.55 13.52 -8.75
C ASP A 147 -2.05 14.32 -7.53
N GLN A 148 -2.03 13.73 -6.33
CA GLN A 148 -1.47 14.39 -5.13
C GLN A 148 0.04 14.62 -5.26
N ILE A 149 0.81 13.64 -5.73
CA ILE A 149 2.25 13.80 -5.97
C ILE A 149 2.50 15.02 -6.89
N ASN A 150 1.79 15.09 -8.01
CA ASN A 150 1.94 16.21 -8.95
C ASN A 150 1.55 17.56 -8.32
N ARG A 151 0.49 17.61 -7.52
CA ARG A 151 0.06 18.82 -6.80
C ARG A 151 1.12 19.29 -5.80
N TYR A 152 1.68 18.39 -4.98
CA TYR A 152 2.74 18.75 -4.03
C TYR A 152 4.03 19.16 -4.76
N LYS A 153 4.38 18.45 -5.83
CA LYS A 153 5.55 18.77 -6.64
C LYS A 153 5.44 20.15 -7.30
N SER A 154 4.25 20.52 -7.81
CA SER A 154 4.00 21.85 -8.36
C SER A 154 4.09 23.01 -7.35
N LYS A 155 4.09 22.67 -6.04
CA LYS A 155 4.23 23.61 -4.92
C LYS A 155 5.60 23.50 -4.22
N ASN A 156 6.58 22.87 -4.87
CA ASN A 156 7.98 22.73 -4.44
C ASN A 156 8.18 21.94 -3.11
N TYR A 157 7.29 21.00 -2.81
CA TYR A 157 7.52 20.07 -1.71
C TYR A 157 8.54 19.00 -2.07
N THR A 158 9.40 18.66 -1.13
CA THR A 158 10.16 17.40 -1.16
C THR A 158 9.24 16.25 -0.80
N ILE A 159 9.18 15.24 -1.67
CA ILE A 159 8.22 14.14 -1.57
C ILE A 159 8.95 12.87 -1.14
N ILE A 160 8.63 12.38 0.05
CA ILE A 160 9.04 11.07 0.55
C ILE A 160 7.84 10.13 0.45
N MET A 161 8.03 8.96 -0.12
CA MET A 161 6.98 7.92 -0.15
C MET A 161 7.43 6.68 0.60
N ILE A 162 6.55 6.15 1.44
CA ILE A 162 6.70 4.82 2.03
C ILE A 162 5.60 3.93 1.46
N SER A 163 6.00 2.80 0.85
CA SER A 163 5.11 1.85 0.21
C SER A 163 5.35 0.43 0.70
N LEU A 164 4.29 -0.39 0.77
CA LEU A 164 4.42 -1.83 1.07
C LEU A 164 5.06 -2.60 -0.07
N ALA A 165 4.78 -2.25 -1.31
CA ALA A 165 5.24 -2.96 -2.50
C ALA A 165 5.94 -2.02 -3.49
N HIS A 166 6.68 -2.62 -4.44
CA HIS A 166 7.33 -1.88 -5.51
C HIS A 166 6.31 -1.23 -6.44
N ILE A 167 6.34 0.09 -6.53
CA ILE A 167 5.37 0.94 -7.23
C ILE A 167 5.86 1.46 -8.60
N GLY A 168 6.90 0.83 -9.16
CA GLY A 168 7.35 1.11 -10.53
C GLY A 168 7.48 2.60 -10.85
N LYS A 169 6.56 3.12 -11.69
CA LYS A 169 6.62 4.50 -12.20
C LYS A 169 6.47 5.60 -11.15
N PHE A 170 5.80 5.34 -10.03
CA PHE A 170 5.61 6.36 -8.97
C PHE A 170 6.90 6.67 -8.23
N SER A 171 7.81 5.70 -8.10
CA SER A 171 9.09 5.91 -7.42
C SER A 171 9.94 6.99 -8.09
N GLN A 172 9.80 7.16 -9.40
CA GLN A 172 10.53 8.17 -10.18
C GLN A 172 9.98 9.60 -10.00
N LEU A 173 8.78 9.73 -9.46
CA LEU A 173 8.14 11.03 -9.23
C LEU A 173 8.43 11.57 -7.84
N CYS A 174 8.82 10.71 -6.91
CA CYS A 174 9.17 11.09 -5.54
C CYS A 174 10.68 11.33 -5.41
N ASP A 175 11.06 12.26 -4.54
CA ASP A 175 12.48 12.54 -4.27
C ASP A 175 13.15 11.39 -3.51
N LEU A 176 12.35 10.69 -2.69
CA LEU A 176 12.80 9.48 -2.00
C LEU A 176 11.63 8.49 -1.87
N THR A 177 11.89 7.22 -2.18
CA THR A 177 10.93 6.14 -1.95
C THR A 177 11.57 5.08 -1.05
N ILE A 178 10.84 4.68 -0.01
CA ILE A 178 11.21 3.58 0.89
C ILE A 178 10.20 2.47 0.70
N TYR A 179 10.67 1.29 0.38
CA TYR A 179 9.86 0.09 0.38
C TYR A 179 9.90 -0.53 1.77
N ALA A 180 8.75 -0.67 2.40
CA ALA A 180 8.66 -1.20 3.76
C ALA A 180 8.93 -2.71 3.81
N SER A 181 8.78 -3.40 2.67
CA SER A 181 9.09 -4.83 2.51
C SER A 181 9.58 -5.09 1.08
N ASN A 182 10.30 -6.19 0.86
CA ASN A 182 10.67 -6.69 -0.47
C ASN A 182 9.54 -7.43 -1.18
N GLY A 183 8.50 -7.81 -0.46
CA GLY A 183 7.34 -8.53 -0.96
C GLY A 183 6.10 -8.19 -0.14
N ILE A 184 4.98 -8.78 -0.50
CA ILE A 184 3.73 -8.63 0.25
C ILE A 184 3.77 -9.60 1.43
N MET A 185 3.96 -9.07 2.63
CA MET A 185 3.80 -9.86 3.86
C MET A 185 2.31 -10.01 4.13
N LYS A 186 1.86 -11.25 4.36
CA LYS A 186 0.47 -11.55 4.70
C LYS A 186 0.36 -12.16 6.08
N VAL A 187 -0.78 -11.95 6.73
CA VAL A 187 -1.21 -12.68 7.93
C VAL A 187 -2.58 -13.28 7.60
N GLY A 188 -2.61 -14.59 7.40
CA GLY A 188 -3.73 -15.27 6.77
C GLY A 188 -3.90 -14.76 5.32
N GLN A 189 -5.10 -14.32 4.96
CA GLN A 189 -5.42 -13.84 3.60
C GLN A 189 -5.28 -12.33 3.41
N VAL A 190 -4.81 -11.61 4.42
CA VAL A 190 -4.80 -10.14 4.44
C VAL A 190 -3.36 -9.63 4.45
N GLU A 191 -3.08 -8.63 3.62
CA GLU A 191 -1.80 -7.93 3.65
C GLU A 191 -1.54 -7.32 5.02
N SER A 192 -0.36 -7.61 5.57
CA SER A 192 0.06 -7.12 6.88
C SER A 192 0.52 -5.67 6.82
N GLY A 193 -0.02 -4.84 7.69
CA GLY A 193 0.48 -3.47 7.91
C GLY A 193 1.77 -3.39 8.75
N VAL A 194 2.27 -4.52 9.27
CA VAL A 194 3.45 -4.55 10.15
C VAL A 194 4.69 -3.93 9.51
N PRO A 195 5.07 -4.25 8.24
CA PRO A 195 6.23 -3.64 7.62
C PRO A 195 6.13 -2.11 7.52
N MET A 196 4.93 -1.61 7.18
CA MET A 196 4.66 -0.18 7.09
C MET A 196 4.81 0.50 8.47
N LEU A 197 4.15 -0.05 9.49
CA LEU A 197 4.22 0.47 10.86
C LEU A 197 5.65 0.44 11.40
N TYR A 198 6.36 -0.66 11.22
CA TYR A 198 7.76 -0.77 11.62
C TYR A 198 8.63 0.31 10.97
N THR A 199 8.49 0.50 9.65
CA THR A 199 9.27 1.50 8.91
C THR A 199 8.99 2.92 9.43
N LEU A 200 7.72 3.26 9.68
CA LEU A 200 7.33 4.56 10.21
C LEU A 200 7.79 4.77 11.65
N GLU A 201 7.74 3.74 12.49
CA GLU A 201 8.24 3.80 13.86
C GLU A 201 9.76 3.93 13.93
N LYS A 202 10.46 3.27 13.00
CA LYS A 202 11.92 3.36 12.90
C LYS A 202 12.39 4.73 12.41
N LEU A 203 11.55 5.41 11.61
CA LEU A 203 11.82 6.75 11.09
C LEU A 203 11.56 7.86 12.14
N THR A 204 10.70 7.59 13.12
CA THR A 204 10.37 8.53 14.22
C THR A 204 11.36 8.43 15.36
#